data_4fe0ba51ca9508caa09c1e1fdc867f44
#
_entry.id   4fe0ba51ca9508caa09c1e1fdc867f44
#
_cell.length_a   1.000
_cell.length_b   1.000
_cell.length_c   1.000
_cell.angle_alpha   90.00
_cell.angle_beta   90.00
_cell.angle_gamma   90.00
#
_symmetry.space_group_name_H-M   'P 1'
#
loop_
_entity.id
_entity.type
_entity.pdbx_description
1 polymer ?
#
loop_
_entity_poly.entity_id
_entity_poly.type
_entity_poly.pdbx_seq_one_letter_code
_entity_poly.pdbx_strand_id
1 'polypeptide(L)'
;MADTSHKPATYADLQAVPEHLVAEILFGHLVTHPRPVPGHIGTSSVLGMATGNPYQLGIGGPGGWYFADEPELHLGPHVCVPDIAGWRKDRLPLPIKTAYFETAPDWICEVLSPSTEKYDKGDKRRIYATYGVEHLWLADPRVKSLEVFTRREKDWLLTHTFFDDDEVNAPPFIELKFSLGLLGPFDPPADPTT
;
A
#
# COMPACT_ATOMS: atom_id res chain seq x y z
N MET A 1 -3.26 -39.54 -1.26
CA MET A 1 -2.22 -38.66 -0.68
C MET A 1 -2.93 -37.79 0.34
N ALA A 2 -2.51 -37.84 1.60
CA ALA A 2 -3.18 -37.08 2.66
C ALA A 2 -2.94 -35.57 2.45
N ASP A 3 -4.03 -34.87 2.21
CA ASP A 3 -4.08 -33.41 2.28
C ASP A 3 -3.84 -33.05 3.76
N THR A 4 -2.64 -32.60 4.07
CA THR A 4 -2.36 -32.00 5.36
C THR A 4 -3.06 -30.65 5.37
N SER A 5 -4.34 -30.64 5.80
CA SER A 5 -5.12 -29.42 6.00
C SER A 5 -4.36 -28.52 6.99
N HIS A 6 -3.59 -27.60 6.45
CA HIS A 6 -2.93 -26.58 7.26
C HIS A 6 -4.02 -25.74 7.91
N LYS A 7 -4.06 -25.73 9.25
CA LYS A 7 -5.04 -24.91 9.97
C LYS A 7 -4.77 -23.43 9.61
N PRO A 8 -5.77 -22.67 9.14
CA PRO A 8 -5.58 -21.26 8.83
C PRO A 8 -5.05 -20.48 10.04
N ALA A 9 -4.15 -19.54 9.79
CA ALA A 9 -3.63 -18.65 10.81
C ALA A 9 -4.75 -17.79 11.38
N THR A 10 -4.68 -17.53 12.67
CA THR A 10 -5.63 -16.71 13.43
C THR A 10 -5.03 -15.35 13.78
N TYR A 11 -5.87 -14.39 14.16
CA TYR A 11 -5.39 -13.09 14.62
C TYR A 11 -4.52 -13.21 15.90
N ALA A 12 -4.78 -14.21 16.75
CA ALA A 12 -3.92 -14.50 17.89
C ALA A 12 -2.52 -14.97 17.48
N ASP A 13 -2.41 -15.72 16.37
CA ASP A 13 -1.10 -16.10 15.82
C ASP A 13 -0.34 -14.89 15.30
N LEU A 14 -1.04 -13.93 14.67
CA LEU A 14 -0.47 -12.67 14.21
C LEU A 14 0.03 -11.82 15.40
N GLN A 15 -0.78 -11.68 16.43
CA GLN A 15 -0.42 -10.93 17.65
C GLN A 15 0.75 -11.53 18.45
N ALA A 16 1.05 -12.80 18.23
CA ALA A 16 2.19 -13.48 18.85
C ALA A 16 3.52 -13.24 18.11
N VAL A 17 3.48 -12.60 16.93
CA VAL A 17 4.68 -12.26 16.14
C VAL A 17 5.47 -11.17 16.87
N PRO A 18 6.82 -11.29 16.95
CA PRO A 18 7.66 -10.27 17.57
C PRO A 18 7.48 -8.88 16.95
N GLU A 19 7.45 -7.83 17.77
CA GLU A 19 7.19 -6.43 17.37
C GLU A 19 8.16 -5.86 16.33
N HIS A 20 9.35 -6.45 16.19
CA HIS A 20 10.33 -6.00 15.19
C HIS A 20 10.02 -6.50 13.78
N LEU A 21 8.98 -7.33 13.61
CA LEU A 21 8.48 -7.78 12.32
C LEU A 21 7.12 -7.13 12.03
N VAL A 22 6.78 -7.05 10.76
CA VAL A 22 5.42 -6.82 10.29
C VAL A 22 4.79 -8.19 10.01
N ALA A 23 3.54 -8.39 10.39
CA ALA A 23 2.82 -9.63 10.23
C ALA A 23 1.48 -9.40 9.51
N GLU A 24 1.15 -10.27 8.58
CA GLU A 24 -0.08 -10.26 7.78
C GLU A 24 -0.70 -11.65 7.73
N ILE A 25 -2.01 -11.75 7.49
CA ILE A 25 -2.69 -13.02 7.22
C ILE A 25 -3.26 -12.97 5.81
N LEU A 26 -2.61 -13.68 4.90
CA LEU A 26 -2.98 -13.71 3.48
C LEU A 26 -3.44 -15.12 3.10
N PHE A 27 -4.71 -15.28 2.70
CA PHE A 27 -5.32 -16.58 2.35
C PHE A 27 -5.12 -17.66 3.42
N GLY A 28 -5.20 -17.27 4.71
CA GLY A 28 -5.03 -18.17 5.85
C GLY A 28 -3.55 -18.49 6.20
N HIS A 29 -2.60 -17.87 5.54
CA HIS A 29 -1.18 -18.01 5.85
C HIS A 29 -0.67 -16.81 6.63
N LEU A 30 0.02 -17.05 7.75
CA LEU A 30 0.77 -16.02 8.46
C LEU A 30 2.05 -15.71 7.67
N VAL A 31 2.15 -14.47 7.22
CA VAL A 31 3.32 -13.95 6.50
C VAL A 31 4.00 -12.92 7.39
N THR A 32 5.32 -12.98 7.49
CA THR A 32 6.10 -12.02 8.25
C THR A 32 7.25 -11.48 7.42
N HIS A 33 7.55 -10.20 7.59
CA HIS A 33 8.69 -9.56 6.95
C HIS A 33 9.34 -8.52 7.89
N PRO A 34 10.61 -8.16 7.66
CA PRO A 34 11.28 -7.14 8.47
C PRO A 34 10.61 -5.77 8.29
N ARG A 35 10.84 -4.88 9.26
CA ARG A 35 10.44 -3.47 9.13
C ARG A 35 11.10 -2.82 7.91
N PRO A 36 10.46 -1.82 7.28
CA PRO A 36 10.97 -1.15 6.10
C PRO A 36 12.36 -0.51 6.33
N VAL A 37 13.18 -0.54 5.28
CA VAL A 37 14.48 0.16 5.26
C VAL A 37 14.29 1.67 5.04
N PRO A 38 15.27 2.53 5.38
CA PRO A 38 15.14 3.99 5.27
C PRO A 38 14.70 4.50 3.89
N GLY A 39 15.19 3.91 2.81
CA GLY A 39 14.79 4.29 1.44
C GLY A 39 13.30 4.09 1.18
N HIS A 40 12.77 2.96 1.60
CA HIS A 40 11.33 2.65 1.53
C HIS A 40 10.51 3.66 2.35
N ILE A 41 10.92 3.91 3.61
CA ILE A 41 10.26 4.89 4.49
C ILE A 41 10.26 6.29 3.85
N GLY A 42 11.38 6.71 3.23
CA GLY A 42 11.50 7.99 2.54
C GLY A 42 10.49 8.12 1.40
N THR A 43 10.39 7.09 0.55
CA THR A 43 9.42 7.03 -0.56
C THR A 43 7.98 7.13 -0.05
N SER A 44 7.63 6.31 0.95
CA SER A 44 6.29 6.32 1.58
C SER A 44 5.94 7.70 2.15
N SER A 45 6.89 8.33 2.86
CA SER A 45 6.70 9.65 3.45
C SER A 45 6.45 10.74 2.40
N VAL A 46 7.20 10.73 1.28
CA VAL A 46 6.99 11.71 0.19
C VAL A 46 5.65 11.50 -0.49
N LEU A 47 5.25 10.26 -0.76
CA LEU A 47 3.94 9.91 -1.30
C LEU A 47 2.81 10.38 -0.36
N GLY A 48 2.94 10.10 0.94
CA GLY A 48 1.99 10.55 1.95
C GLY A 48 1.86 12.08 2.01
N MET A 49 2.97 12.82 1.91
CA MET A 49 2.93 14.28 1.85
C MET A 49 2.31 14.80 0.54
N ALA A 50 2.67 14.20 -0.60
CA ALA A 50 2.17 14.61 -1.91
C ALA A 50 0.65 14.43 -2.02
N THR A 51 0.10 13.34 -1.49
CA THR A 51 -1.34 13.06 -1.49
C THR A 51 -2.07 13.72 -0.32
N GLY A 52 -1.46 13.70 0.87
CA GLY A 52 -2.07 14.17 2.11
C GLY A 52 -2.31 15.68 2.14
N ASN A 53 -1.37 16.49 1.67
CA ASN A 53 -1.53 17.94 1.65
C ASN A 53 -2.78 18.37 0.87
N PRO A 54 -2.96 18.02 -0.42
CA PRO A 54 -4.12 18.47 -1.19
C PRO A 54 -5.40 17.70 -0.85
N TYR A 55 -5.35 16.42 -0.55
CA TYR A 55 -6.55 15.60 -0.45
C TYR A 55 -7.02 15.33 0.99
N GLN A 56 -6.13 15.32 1.99
CA GLN A 56 -6.55 15.20 3.39
C GLN A 56 -6.72 16.57 4.05
N LEU A 57 -5.72 17.45 3.90
CA LEU A 57 -5.72 18.78 4.54
C LEU A 57 -6.40 19.85 3.70
N GLY A 58 -6.59 19.63 2.40
CA GLY A 58 -7.17 20.61 1.48
C GLY A 58 -6.21 21.77 1.16
N ILE A 59 -4.92 21.61 1.41
CA ILE A 59 -3.90 22.62 1.13
C ILE A 59 -3.52 22.54 -0.35
N GLY A 60 -4.04 23.48 -1.14
CA GLY A 60 -3.83 23.50 -2.59
C GLY A 60 -4.61 22.44 -3.36
N GLY A 61 -5.63 21.84 -2.76
CA GLY A 61 -6.45 20.80 -3.37
C GLY A 61 -7.82 20.63 -2.74
N PRO A 62 -8.61 19.64 -3.19
CA PRO A 62 -10.03 19.52 -2.88
C PRO A 62 -10.33 19.02 -1.45
N GLY A 63 -9.36 18.42 -0.75
CA GLY A 63 -9.65 17.71 0.50
C GLY A 63 -10.50 16.46 0.28
N GLY A 64 -11.25 16.05 1.29
CA GLY A 64 -12.27 15.00 1.19
C GLY A 64 -11.77 13.57 1.42
N TRP A 65 -10.48 13.38 1.71
CA TRP A 65 -9.87 12.09 1.98
C TRP A 65 -9.36 11.98 3.42
N TYR A 66 -9.20 10.75 3.88
CA TYR A 66 -8.47 10.35 5.07
C TYR A 66 -7.37 9.36 4.64
N PHE A 67 -6.13 9.62 5.03
CA PHE A 67 -5.01 8.71 4.77
C PHE A 67 -4.46 8.16 6.08
N ALA A 68 -3.93 6.95 6.01
CA ALA A 68 -3.19 6.33 7.09
C ALA A 68 -1.96 5.60 6.53
N ASP A 69 -0.85 5.70 7.26
CA ASP A 69 0.39 4.99 6.98
C ASP A 69 0.39 3.67 7.75
N GLU A 70 0.78 2.59 7.09
CA GLU A 70 0.83 1.22 7.64
C GLU A 70 -0.45 0.82 8.41
N PRO A 71 -1.68 1.10 7.92
CA PRO A 71 -2.89 0.73 8.64
C PRO A 71 -3.09 -0.78 8.61
N GLU A 72 -3.46 -1.36 9.75
CA GLU A 72 -3.92 -2.74 9.79
C GLU A 72 -5.34 -2.83 9.22
N LEU A 73 -5.51 -3.55 8.10
CA LEU A 73 -6.77 -3.75 7.40
C LEU A 73 -7.31 -5.16 7.65
N HIS A 74 -8.49 -5.27 8.23
CA HIS A 74 -9.22 -6.54 8.34
C HIS A 74 -10.22 -6.68 7.18
N LEU A 75 -9.81 -7.40 6.14
CA LEU A 75 -10.60 -7.63 4.94
C LEU A 75 -11.10 -9.09 4.91
N GLY A 76 -12.23 -9.36 5.54
CA GLY A 76 -12.77 -10.70 5.77
C GLY A 76 -11.81 -11.55 6.63
N PRO A 77 -11.30 -12.70 6.15
CA PRO A 77 -10.34 -13.51 6.91
C PRO A 77 -8.89 -13.03 6.77
N HIS A 78 -8.65 -11.95 6.01
CA HIS A 78 -7.32 -11.43 5.75
C HIS A 78 -6.98 -10.27 6.67
N VAL A 79 -5.71 -10.17 7.05
CA VAL A 79 -5.14 -9.02 7.72
C VAL A 79 -3.99 -8.52 6.85
N CYS A 80 -4.13 -7.32 6.30
CA CYS A 80 -3.14 -6.70 5.43
C CYS A 80 -2.63 -5.39 6.05
N VAL A 81 -1.36 -5.09 5.80
CA VAL A 81 -0.74 -3.82 6.21
C VAL A 81 -0.12 -3.18 4.95
N PRO A 82 -0.89 -2.37 4.19
CA PRO A 82 -0.32 -1.61 3.09
C PRO A 82 0.53 -0.44 3.60
N ASP A 83 1.47 0.03 2.79
CA ASP A 83 2.29 1.18 3.16
C ASP A 83 1.47 2.46 3.35
N ILE A 84 0.53 2.72 2.45
CA ILE A 84 -0.41 3.85 2.58
C ILE A 84 -1.79 3.39 2.12
N ALA A 85 -2.82 3.76 2.87
CA ALA A 85 -4.21 3.59 2.44
C ALA A 85 -4.98 4.91 2.53
N GLY A 86 -5.93 5.09 1.62
CA GLY A 86 -6.77 6.28 1.54
C GLY A 86 -8.26 5.94 1.41
N TRP A 87 -9.07 6.64 2.18
CA TRP A 87 -10.53 6.56 2.15
C TRP A 87 -11.13 7.90 1.80
N ARG A 88 -12.20 7.90 1.04
CA ARG A 88 -13.08 9.07 0.96
C ARG A 88 -13.77 9.26 2.31
N LYS A 89 -13.80 10.47 2.83
CA LYS A 89 -14.36 10.76 4.17
C LYS A 89 -15.81 10.37 4.33
N ASP A 90 -16.60 10.40 3.26
CA ASP A 90 -18.00 9.98 3.26
C ASP A 90 -18.20 8.46 3.31
N ARG A 91 -17.16 7.68 3.02
CA ARG A 91 -17.17 6.21 3.10
C ARG A 91 -16.60 5.65 4.39
N LEU A 92 -15.78 6.43 5.11
CA LEU A 92 -15.14 5.98 6.34
C LEU A 92 -15.98 6.37 7.56
N PRO A 93 -16.60 5.39 8.27
CA PRO A 93 -17.35 5.69 9.49
C PRO A 93 -16.42 6.15 10.61
N LEU A 94 -16.55 7.39 11.04
CA LEU A 94 -15.78 7.96 12.15
C LEU A 94 -16.68 8.19 13.38
N PRO A 95 -16.17 8.08 14.62
CA PRO A 95 -14.80 7.70 14.98
C PRO A 95 -14.55 6.19 14.89
N ILE A 96 -13.34 5.80 14.49
CA ILE A 96 -12.88 4.41 14.54
C ILE A 96 -12.54 4.08 16.00
N LYS A 97 -13.08 2.97 16.49
CA LYS A 97 -12.92 2.54 17.90
C LYS A 97 -11.94 1.37 18.07
N THR A 98 -11.49 0.81 16.97
CA THR A 98 -10.54 -0.31 16.90
C THR A 98 -9.16 0.19 16.52
N ALA A 99 -8.14 -0.61 16.76
CA ALA A 99 -6.77 -0.35 16.28
C ALA A 99 -6.58 -0.72 14.80
N TYR A 100 -7.62 -1.18 14.13
CA TYR A 100 -7.61 -1.62 12.74
C TYR A 100 -8.85 -1.10 11.99
N PHE A 101 -8.80 -1.18 10.68
CA PHE A 101 -9.87 -0.76 9.77
C PHE A 101 -10.56 -1.99 9.17
N GLU A 102 -11.89 -2.02 9.19
CA GLU A 102 -12.72 -3.04 8.53
C GLU A 102 -13.31 -2.54 7.20
N THR A 103 -13.32 -1.21 7.00
CA THR A 103 -13.76 -0.60 5.75
C THR A 103 -12.63 -0.65 4.74
N ALA A 104 -12.84 -1.32 3.62
CA ALA A 104 -11.86 -1.33 2.53
C ALA A 104 -11.59 0.10 2.03
N PRO A 105 -10.32 0.49 1.86
CA PRO A 105 -9.97 1.81 1.34
C PRO A 105 -10.38 1.99 -0.12
N ASP A 106 -10.49 3.25 -0.56
CA ASP A 106 -10.72 3.59 -1.97
C ASP A 106 -9.42 3.51 -2.78
N TRP A 107 -8.29 3.73 -2.12
CA TRP A 107 -6.97 3.73 -2.72
C TRP A 107 -5.94 3.10 -1.77
N ILE A 108 -5.02 2.35 -2.35
CA ILE A 108 -3.85 1.78 -1.67
C ILE A 108 -2.60 2.12 -2.49
N CYS A 109 -1.51 2.41 -1.80
CA CYS A 109 -0.17 2.43 -2.37
C CYS A 109 0.73 1.44 -1.62
N GLU A 110 1.43 0.60 -2.39
CA GLU A 110 2.52 -0.25 -1.90
C GLU A 110 3.83 0.28 -2.45
N VAL A 111 4.81 0.40 -1.59
CA VAL A 111 6.19 0.72 -1.96
C VAL A 111 6.97 -0.58 -2.02
N LEU A 112 7.36 -0.99 -3.22
CA LEU A 112 7.93 -2.31 -3.44
C LEU A 112 9.32 -2.45 -2.84
N SER A 113 9.54 -3.59 -2.20
CA SER A 113 10.83 -4.00 -1.64
C SER A 113 11.13 -5.46 -1.98
N PRO A 114 12.40 -5.90 -1.97
CA PRO A 114 12.71 -7.31 -2.24
C PRO A 114 12.03 -8.30 -1.30
N SER A 115 11.70 -7.88 -0.07
CA SER A 115 11.08 -8.75 0.95
C SER A 115 9.57 -8.92 0.77
N THR A 116 8.87 -7.91 0.21
CA THR A 116 7.40 -7.87 0.15
C THR A 116 6.84 -7.95 -1.27
N GLU A 117 7.60 -7.56 -2.30
CA GLU A 117 7.16 -7.46 -3.70
C GLU A 117 6.33 -8.65 -4.19
N LYS A 118 6.71 -9.86 -3.80
CA LYS A 118 5.97 -11.09 -4.16
C LYS A 118 4.52 -11.05 -3.65
N TYR A 119 4.32 -10.56 -2.44
CA TYR A 119 2.99 -10.48 -1.82
C TYR A 119 2.22 -9.27 -2.34
N ASP A 120 2.89 -8.12 -2.50
CA ASP A 120 2.28 -6.88 -2.98
C ASP A 120 1.74 -7.04 -4.41
N LYS A 121 2.55 -7.65 -5.30
CA LYS A 121 2.15 -7.96 -6.69
C LYS A 121 1.26 -9.21 -6.83
N GLY A 122 1.18 -10.04 -5.81
CA GLY A 122 0.46 -11.30 -5.83
C GLY A 122 -0.80 -11.29 -4.97
N ASP A 123 -0.68 -11.84 -3.77
CA ASP A 123 -1.81 -12.12 -2.89
C ASP A 123 -2.55 -10.86 -2.42
N LYS A 124 -1.82 -9.79 -2.05
CA LYS A 124 -2.42 -8.52 -1.61
C LYS A 124 -3.24 -7.88 -2.73
N ARG A 125 -2.74 -7.84 -3.96
CA ARG A 125 -3.52 -7.34 -5.12
C ARG A 125 -4.85 -8.07 -5.29
N ARG A 126 -4.86 -9.41 -5.15
CA ARG A 126 -6.07 -10.24 -5.27
C ARG A 126 -7.06 -9.94 -4.14
N ILE A 127 -6.54 -9.79 -2.91
CA ILE A 127 -7.36 -9.42 -1.75
C ILE A 127 -7.98 -8.05 -1.99
N TYR A 128 -7.20 -7.04 -2.32
CA TYR A 128 -7.67 -5.67 -2.54
C TYR A 128 -8.76 -5.60 -3.62
N ALA A 129 -8.56 -6.26 -4.77
CA ALA A 129 -9.57 -6.32 -5.82
C ALA A 129 -10.88 -6.99 -5.33
N THR A 130 -10.75 -8.09 -4.58
CA THR A 130 -11.90 -8.86 -4.06
C THR A 130 -12.73 -8.04 -3.08
N TYR A 131 -12.07 -7.23 -2.23
CA TYR A 131 -12.74 -6.41 -1.21
C TYR A 131 -13.10 -5.00 -1.68
N GLY A 132 -12.90 -4.70 -2.97
CA GLY A 132 -13.46 -3.52 -3.58
C GLY A 132 -12.59 -2.26 -3.50
N VAL A 133 -11.28 -2.39 -3.25
CA VAL A 133 -10.34 -1.29 -3.41
C VAL A 133 -10.39 -0.83 -4.87
N GLU A 134 -10.62 0.46 -5.12
CA GLU A 134 -10.83 0.97 -6.49
C GLU A 134 -9.53 1.29 -7.22
N HIS A 135 -8.53 1.76 -6.49
CA HIS A 135 -7.24 2.17 -7.07
C HIS A 135 -6.07 1.57 -6.30
N LEU A 136 -5.07 1.10 -7.02
CA LEU A 136 -3.82 0.58 -6.48
C LEU A 136 -2.64 1.23 -7.19
N TRP A 137 -1.72 1.76 -6.43
CA TRP A 137 -0.43 2.23 -6.90
C TRP A 137 0.67 1.30 -6.40
N LEU A 138 1.59 0.93 -7.29
CA LEU A 138 2.81 0.20 -6.95
C LEU A 138 4.00 1.07 -7.29
N ALA A 139 4.67 1.61 -6.27
CA ALA A 139 5.85 2.44 -6.42
C ALA A 139 7.11 1.60 -6.21
N ASP A 140 8.01 1.58 -7.16
CA ASP A 140 9.31 0.91 -7.03
C ASP A 140 10.45 1.94 -7.06
N PRO A 141 10.98 2.33 -5.90
CA PRO A 141 12.08 3.32 -5.83
C PRO A 141 13.39 2.80 -6.42
N ARG A 142 13.59 1.48 -6.51
CA ARG A 142 14.82 0.85 -7.03
C ARG A 142 15.02 1.11 -8.52
N VAL A 143 13.90 1.10 -9.26
CA VAL A 143 13.86 1.31 -10.72
C VAL A 143 13.13 2.59 -11.09
N LYS A 144 12.82 3.44 -10.11
CA LYS A 144 12.10 4.71 -10.28
C LYS A 144 10.86 4.57 -11.16
N SER A 145 9.96 3.68 -10.76
CA SER A 145 8.71 3.48 -11.48
C SER A 145 7.50 3.57 -10.57
N LEU A 146 6.38 3.97 -11.15
CA LEU A 146 5.06 3.96 -10.54
C LEU A 146 4.06 3.34 -11.52
N GLU A 147 3.49 2.21 -11.12
CA GLU A 147 2.39 1.57 -11.85
C GLU A 147 1.06 1.91 -11.18
N VAL A 148 0.10 2.37 -11.97
CA VAL A 148 -1.23 2.77 -11.51
C VAL A 148 -2.28 1.82 -12.06
N PHE A 149 -3.05 1.23 -11.16
CA PHE A 149 -4.10 0.29 -11.50
C PHE A 149 -5.46 0.81 -11.06
N THR A 150 -6.46 0.57 -11.91
CA THR A 150 -7.88 0.77 -11.58
C THR A 150 -8.58 -0.58 -11.60
N ARG A 151 -9.41 -0.84 -10.59
CA ARG A 151 -10.15 -2.10 -10.47
C ARG A 151 -11.17 -2.25 -11.60
N ARG A 152 -11.21 -3.45 -12.16
CA ARG A 152 -12.24 -3.93 -13.09
C ARG A 152 -12.83 -5.22 -12.54
N GLU A 153 -14.02 -5.14 -11.95
CA GLU A 153 -14.67 -6.25 -11.24
C GLU A 153 -13.79 -6.80 -10.10
N LYS A 154 -13.13 -7.95 -10.30
CA LYS A 154 -12.20 -8.58 -9.35
C LYS A 154 -10.75 -8.59 -9.85
N ASP A 155 -10.46 -7.82 -10.91
CA ASP A 155 -9.16 -7.72 -11.53
C ASP A 155 -8.67 -6.27 -11.62
N TRP A 156 -7.43 -6.09 -12.06
CA TRP A 156 -6.78 -4.82 -12.19
C TRP A 156 -6.46 -4.49 -13.65
N LEU A 157 -6.84 -3.28 -14.07
CA LEU A 157 -6.40 -2.69 -15.33
C LEU A 157 -5.23 -1.74 -15.02
N LEU A 158 -4.06 -2.01 -15.58
CA LEU A 158 -2.94 -1.06 -15.59
C LEU A 158 -3.34 0.13 -16.49
N THR A 159 -3.45 1.31 -15.91
CA THR A 159 -3.91 2.52 -16.59
C THR A 159 -2.79 3.48 -16.92
N HIS A 160 -1.77 3.56 -16.06
CA HIS A 160 -0.60 4.43 -16.24
C HIS A 160 0.65 3.73 -15.74
N THR A 161 1.78 4.07 -16.35
CA THR A 161 3.11 3.74 -15.86
C THR A 161 3.99 4.98 -16.02
N PHE A 162 4.68 5.37 -14.98
CA PHE A 162 5.60 6.51 -14.93
C PHE A 162 7.00 6.02 -14.60
N PHE A 163 8.01 6.72 -15.12
CA PHE A 163 9.42 6.41 -14.90
C PHE A 163 10.23 7.66 -14.60
N ASP A 164 11.33 7.49 -13.93
CA ASP A 164 12.36 8.49 -13.66
C ASP A 164 11.81 9.82 -13.11
N ASP A 165 11.79 10.89 -13.90
CA ASP A 165 11.32 12.22 -13.52
C ASP A 165 9.96 12.59 -14.13
N ASP A 166 9.20 11.61 -14.61
CA ASP A 166 7.87 11.85 -15.18
C ASP A 166 6.97 12.64 -14.22
N GLU A 167 6.16 13.54 -14.76
CA GLU A 167 5.11 14.20 -13.99
C GLU A 167 3.96 13.21 -13.74
N VAL A 168 3.76 12.85 -12.48
CA VAL A 168 2.67 11.96 -12.06
C VAL A 168 1.37 12.74 -12.02
N ASN A 169 0.39 12.26 -12.79
CA ASN A 169 -1.01 12.70 -12.81
C ASN A 169 -1.87 11.47 -13.08
N ALA A 170 -2.48 10.90 -12.04
CA ALA A 170 -3.16 9.61 -12.18
C ALA A 170 -4.33 9.43 -11.20
N PRO A 171 -5.32 8.58 -11.56
CA PRO A 171 -6.42 8.24 -10.67
C PRO A 171 -5.94 7.62 -9.34
N PRO A 172 -6.61 7.92 -8.24
CA PRO A 172 -7.80 8.79 -8.11
C PRO A 172 -7.48 10.28 -7.99
N PHE A 173 -6.20 10.68 -8.04
CA PHE A 173 -5.71 12.02 -7.73
C PHE A 173 -5.33 12.78 -9.01
N ILE A 174 -6.27 12.92 -9.94
CA ILE A 174 -6.03 13.49 -11.28
C ILE A 174 -5.62 14.98 -11.27
N GLU A 175 -5.85 15.70 -10.17
CA GLU A 175 -5.42 17.08 -10.02
C GLU A 175 -4.04 17.20 -9.36
N LEU A 176 -3.54 16.08 -8.81
CA LEU A 176 -2.20 16.01 -8.23
C LEU A 176 -1.15 16.00 -9.33
N LYS A 177 -0.13 16.85 -9.16
CA LYS A 177 1.05 16.88 -10.04
C LYS A 177 2.31 16.91 -9.19
N PHE A 178 3.16 15.92 -9.38
CA PHE A 178 4.48 15.90 -8.78
C PHE A 178 5.44 15.11 -9.67
N SER A 179 6.74 15.43 -9.61
CA SER A 179 7.76 14.62 -10.30
C SER A 179 7.99 13.31 -9.55
N LEU A 180 7.95 12.19 -10.26
CA LEU A 180 8.24 10.86 -9.71
C LEU A 180 9.66 10.80 -9.10
N GLY A 181 10.62 11.57 -9.63
CA GLY A 181 11.96 11.68 -9.10
C GLY A 181 12.04 12.13 -7.64
N LEU A 182 10.99 12.76 -7.11
CA LEU A 182 10.90 13.10 -5.68
C LEU A 182 10.78 11.86 -4.76
N LEU A 183 10.41 10.71 -5.31
CA LEU A 183 10.24 9.46 -4.55
C LEU A 183 11.57 8.73 -4.26
N GLY A 184 12.68 9.27 -4.65
CA GLY A 184 14.01 8.72 -4.41
C GLY A 184 14.88 8.62 -5.65
N PRO A 185 16.05 8.01 -5.55
CA PRO A 185 16.50 7.15 -4.44
C PRO A 185 16.89 7.94 -3.19
N PHE A 186 16.47 7.49 -2.03
CA PHE A 186 16.96 7.99 -0.74
C PHE A 186 18.18 7.20 -0.25
N ASP A 187 18.53 6.15 -0.97
CA ASP A 187 19.74 5.38 -0.72
C ASP A 187 20.93 6.00 -1.50
N PRO A 188 22.15 5.97 -0.96
CA PRO A 188 23.31 6.41 -1.71
C PRO A 188 23.45 5.59 -2.99
N PRO A 189 23.94 6.19 -4.10
CA PRO A 189 24.21 5.43 -5.31
C PRO A 189 25.12 4.25 -5.00
N ALA A 190 24.83 3.09 -5.62
CA ALA A 190 25.68 1.92 -5.48
C ALA A 190 27.12 2.31 -5.81
N ASP A 191 28.07 1.91 -4.95
CA ASP A 191 29.47 2.20 -5.17
C ASP A 191 29.91 1.54 -6.50
N PRO A 192 30.38 2.32 -7.48
CA PRO A 192 30.77 1.78 -8.80
C PRO A 192 31.99 0.83 -8.76
N THR A 193 32.47 0.51 -7.56
CA THR A 193 33.68 -0.34 -7.34
C THR A 193 33.37 -1.74 -6.78
N THR A 194 32.10 -2.17 -6.77
CA THR A 194 31.72 -3.56 -6.41
C THR A 194 31.24 -4.39 -7.60
#